data_cde0d73dc9b614e0cc2f60a86bb11852
#
_entry.id   cde0d73dc9b614e0cc2f60a86bb11852
#
_cell.length_a   1.000
_cell.length_b   1.000
_cell.length_c   1.000
_cell.angle_alpha   90.00
_cell.angle_beta   90.00
_cell.angle_gamma   90.00
#
_symmetry.space_group_name_H-M   'P 1'
#
loop_
_entity.id
_entity.type
_entity.pdbx_description
1 polymer ?
#
loop_
_entity_poly.entity_id
_entity_poly.type
_entity_poly.pdbx_seq_one_letter_code
_entity_poly.pdbx_strand_id
1 'polypeptide(L)'
;MPLQKGKSRSVVGANISELVKSGHPQKQAIAIALDTARKAMRQGGVPKELAKRVVHEGPINVSIPGRTDRLPIHVYSGSYVIPADIVSGLGEGNTLAGNDVIQRMFFHEASPLKRAKGGRSLMEKKYGINGYYHNDTRKIVPCIVAGGEYIIPPETVEELGDGDMDAGHAALDAFVRSTRKKLRQKLAKLPGPAQN
;
A
#
# COMPACT_ATOMS: atom_id res chain seq x y z
N MET A 1 27.18 -25.76 5.19
CA MET A 1 26.72 -24.78 6.24
C MET A 1 25.56 -23.99 5.70
N PRO A 2 24.63 -23.54 6.55
CA PRO A 2 23.51 -22.71 6.09
C PRO A 2 24.04 -21.33 5.62
N LEU A 3 23.57 -20.84 4.47
CA LEU A 3 23.93 -19.54 3.94
C LEU A 3 23.44 -18.41 4.84
N GLN A 4 24.22 -17.36 4.96
CA GLN A 4 23.87 -16.18 5.74
C GLN A 4 22.70 -15.43 5.09
N LYS A 5 21.69 -15.08 5.89
CA LYS A 5 20.56 -14.26 5.44
C LYS A 5 20.94 -12.77 5.48
N GLY A 6 20.90 -12.09 4.35
CA GLY A 6 21.20 -10.66 4.28
C GLY A 6 21.36 -10.16 2.85
N LYS A 7 21.29 -8.83 2.68
CA LYS A 7 21.35 -8.14 1.38
C LYS A 7 22.66 -7.36 1.16
N SER A 8 23.50 -7.26 2.18
CA SER A 8 24.75 -6.51 2.05
C SER A 8 25.74 -7.19 1.11
N ARG A 9 26.57 -6.40 0.43
CA ARG A 9 27.62 -6.92 -0.46
C ARG A 9 28.56 -7.89 0.27
N SER A 10 28.83 -7.64 1.55
CA SER A 10 29.66 -8.52 2.39
C SER A 10 29.01 -9.88 2.60
N VAL A 11 27.71 -9.96 2.89
CA VAL A 11 26.98 -11.21 3.06
C VAL A 11 26.88 -11.98 1.73
N VAL A 12 26.60 -11.30 0.62
CA VAL A 12 26.58 -11.93 -0.70
C VAL A 12 27.96 -12.49 -1.05
N GLY A 13 29.03 -11.71 -0.83
CA GLY A 13 30.40 -12.15 -1.05
C GLY A 13 30.80 -13.36 -0.18
N ALA A 14 30.44 -13.36 1.11
CA ALA A 14 30.68 -14.48 2.01
C ALA A 14 29.94 -15.76 1.55
N ASN A 15 28.67 -15.63 1.15
CA ASN A 15 27.88 -16.74 0.63
C ASN A 15 28.45 -17.30 -0.68
N ILE A 16 28.95 -16.46 -1.58
CA ILE A 16 29.63 -16.92 -2.83
C ILE A 16 30.88 -17.70 -2.47
N SER A 17 31.72 -17.17 -1.58
CA SER A 17 32.95 -17.83 -1.16
C SER A 17 32.70 -19.20 -0.52
N GLU A 18 31.67 -19.29 0.33
CA GLU A 18 31.26 -20.54 0.99
C GLU A 18 30.78 -21.59 -0.03
N LEU A 19 29.93 -21.17 -1.00
CA LEU A 19 29.42 -22.04 -2.05
C LEU A 19 30.53 -22.54 -2.98
N VAL A 20 31.50 -21.71 -3.33
CA VAL A 20 32.65 -22.12 -4.14
C VAL A 20 33.52 -23.11 -3.35
N LYS A 21 33.77 -22.88 -2.06
CA LYS A 21 34.51 -23.82 -1.19
C LYS A 21 33.80 -25.16 -1.03
N SER A 22 32.47 -25.17 -1.08
CA SER A 22 31.65 -26.39 -1.02
C SER A 22 31.51 -27.09 -2.37
N GLY A 23 32.25 -26.67 -3.42
CA GLY A 23 32.32 -27.33 -4.70
C GLY A 23 31.33 -26.88 -5.77
N HIS A 24 30.58 -25.81 -5.53
CA HIS A 24 29.71 -25.26 -6.57
C HIS A 24 30.51 -24.48 -7.62
N PRO A 25 30.19 -24.61 -8.92
CA PRO A 25 30.77 -23.76 -9.96
C PRO A 25 30.51 -22.29 -9.66
N GLN A 26 31.49 -21.41 -9.91
CA GLN A 26 31.41 -19.98 -9.55
C GLN A 26 30.12 -19.29 -10.06
N LYS A 27 29.71 -19.58 -11.30
CA LYS A 27 28.45 -19.03 -11.87
C LYS A 27 27.21 -19.45 -11.07
N GLN A 28 27.16 -20.69 -10.64
CA GLN A 28 26.08 -21.23 -9.82
C GLN A 28 26.10 -20.65 -8.40
N ALA A 29 27.27 -20.54 -7.79
CA ALA A 29 27.46 -19.91 -6.49
C ALA A 29 26.95 -18.46 -6.45
N ILE A 30 27.26 -17.68 -7.51
CA ILE A 30 26.76 -16.31 -7.66
C ILE A 30 25.22 -16.30 -7.77
N ALA A 31 24.64 -17.17 -8.60
CA ALA A 31 23.19 -17.23 -8.78
C ALA A 31 22.46 -17.56 -7.47
N ILE A 32 22.94 -18.56 -6.70
CA ILE A 32 22.35 -18.96 -5.42
C ILE A 32 22.48 -17.86 -4.37
N ALA A 33 23.66 -17.22 -4.28
CA ALA A 33 23.89 -16.13 -3.32
C ALA A 33 23.00 -14.91 -3.61
N LEU A 34 22.83 -14.55 -4.89
CA LEU A 34 21.93 -13.47 -5.32
C LEU A 34 20.46 -13.80 -5.09
N ASP A 35 20.04 -15.05 -5.32
CA ASP A 35 18.66 -15.47 -5.03
C ASP A 35 18.38 -15.43 -3.52
N THR A 36 19.34 -15.86 -2.70
CA THR A 36 19.24 -15.74 -1.24
C THR A 36 19.12 -14.28 -0.78
N ALA A 37 19.90 -13.39 -1.38
CA ALA A 37 19.81 -11.96 -1.12
C ALA A 37 18.48 -11.36 -1.58
N ARG A 38 17.94 -11.77 -2.74
CA ARG A 38 16.62 -11.38 -3.25
C ARG A 38 15.49 -11.85 -2.34
N LYS A 39 15.57 -13.09 -1.84
CA LYS A 39 14.62 -13.63 -0.85
C LYS A 39 14.67 -12.84 0.46
N ALA A 40 15.87 -12.47 0.92
CA ALA A 40 16.05 -11.59 2.06
C ALA A 40 15.51 -10.16 1.82
N MET A 41 15.57 -9.65 0.58
CA MET A 41 14.93 -8.37 0.21
C MET A 41 13.41 -8.46 0.13
N ARG A 42 12.86 -9.56 -0.36
CA ARG A 42 11.40 -9.81 -0.36
C ARG A 42 10.84 -9.95 1.06
N GLN A 43 11.65 -10.46 1.99
CA GLN A 43 11.38 -10.43 3.43
C GLN A 43 11.87 -9.12 4.08
N GLY A 44 12.36 -8.17 3.27
CA GLY A 44 12.98 -6.92 3.67
C GLY A 44 12.05 -6.05 4.47
N GLY A 45 12.06 -6.33 5.75
CA GLY A 45 11.30 -5.62 6.73
C GLY A 45 11.77 -4.19 6.86
N VAL A 46 10.82 -3.31 6.96
CA VAL A 46 10.86 -2.21 7.91
C VAL A 46 11.42 -2.79 9.23
N PRO A 47 12.35 -2.11 9.93
CA PRO A 47 12.85 -2.57 11.22
C PRO A 47 11.70 -3.02 12.09
N LYS A 48 11.74 -4.25 12.59
CA LYS A 48 10.64 -4.90 13.32
C LYS A 48 10.05 -4.07 14.47
N GLU A 49 10.82 -3.14 14.99
CA GLU A 49 10.42 -2.29 16.11
C GLU A 49 9.65 -1.03 15.67
N LEU A 50 9.95 -0.44 14.51
CA LEU A 50 9.16 0.65 13.94
C LEU A 50 7.86 0.15 13.32
N ALA A 51 7.87 -1.02 12.71
CA ALA A 51 6.72 -1.63 12.08
C ALA A 51 5.59 -2.01 13.06
N LYS A 52 5.90 -2.16 14.34
CA LYS A 52 4.93 -2.59 15.37
C LYS A 52 4.05 -1.47 15.93
N ARG A 53 4.30 -0.19 15.60
CA ARG A 53 3.65 0.95 16.26
C ARG A 53 2.88 1.89 15.32
N VAL A 54 3.04 1.76 14.02
CA VAL A 54 2.38 2.65 13.04
C VAL A 54 1.39 1.85 12.23
N VAL A 55 0.12 2.12 12.44
CA VAL A 55 -0.98 1.60 11.64
C VAL A 55 -1.35 2.64 10.61
N HIS A 56 -1.48 2.21 9.36
CA HIS A 56 -1.87 3.09 8.26
C HIS A 56 -3.38 3.11 8.07
N GLU A 57 -3.91 4.31 7.95
CA GLU A 57 -5.29 4.60 7.59
C GLU A 57 -5.30 5.76 6.57
N GLY A 58 -6.28 5.77 5.68
CA GLY A 58 -6.39 6.82 4.68
C GLY A 58 -5.49 6.61 3.45
N PRO A 59 -5.10 7.69 2.76
CA PRO A 59 -4.43 7.61 1.48
C PRO A 59 -2.97 7.15 1.58
N ILE A 60 -2.55 6.27 0.68
CA ILE A 60 -1.16 5.83 0.51
C ILE A 60 -0.44 6.76 -0.49
N ASN A 61 0.08 7.86 0.00
CA ASN A 61 0.76 8.87 -0.81
C ASN A 61 2.27 8.59 -0.92
N VAL A 62 2.64 7.47 -1.55
CA VAL A 62 4.04 7.12 -1.78
C VAL A 62 4.32 7.06 -3.27
N SER A 63 5.35 7.76 -3.71
CA SER A 63 5.84 7.69 -5.09
C SER A 63 6.64 6.41 -5.29
N ILE A 64 5.95 5.29 -5.50
CA ILE A 64 6.60 4.03 -5.90
C ILE A 64 6.44 3.90 -7.42
N PRO A 65 7.53 3.70 -8.17
CA PRO A 65 7.46 3.48 -9.61
C PRO A 65 6.63 2.23 -9.94
N GLY A 66 5.57 2.42 -10.71
CA GLY A 66 4.65 1.35 -11.13
C GLY A 66 3.56 1.04 -10.09
N ARG A 67 2.46 0.49 -10.58
CA ARG A 67 1.32 0.03 -9.76
C ARG A 67 1.59 -1.38 -9.23
N THR A 68 2.65 -1.55 -8.45
CA THR A 68 3.04 -2.85 -7.92
C THR A 68 2.98 -2.82 -6.41
N ASP A 69 2.34 -3.85 -5.84
CA ASP A 69 2.23 -4.06 -4.40
C ASP A 69 3.61 -4.35 -3.80
N ARG A 70 4.31 -3.32 -3.37
CA ARG A 70 5.67 -3.42 -2.83
C ARG A 70 5.87 -2.70 -1.51
N LEU A 71 4.86 -1.95 -1.05
CA LEU A 71 4.93 -1.21 0.19
C LEU A 71 4.35 -2.06 1.33
N PRO A 72 5.17 -2.59 2.23
CA PRO A 72 4.69 -3.26 3.43
C PRO A 72 4.20 -2.21 4.44
N ILE A 73 2.95 -2.33 4.85
CA ILE A 73 2.32 -1.51 5.89
C ILE A 73 1.66 -2.40 6.93
N HIS A 74 1.20 -1.81 8.01
CA HIS A 74 0.33 -2.44 8.99
C HIS A 74 -1.01 -1.74 9.01
N VAL A 75 -2.08 -2.52 9.06
CA VAL A 75 -3.46 -2.05 9.14
C VAL A 75 -4.18 -2.78 10.26
N TYR A 76 -5.29 -2.25 10.75
CA TYR A 76 -6.17 -3.00 11.65
C TYR A 76 -6.88 -4.12 10.90
N SER A 77 -7.08 -5.25 11.57
CA SER A 77 -7.93 -6.32 11.06
C SER A 77 -9.33 -5.78 10.81
N GLY A 78 -9.90 -6.09 9.64
CA GLY A 78 -11.18 -5.53 9.20
C GLY A 78 -11.08 -4.27 8.34
N SER A 79 -9.89 -3.67 8.18
CA SER A 79 -9.69 -2.58 7.21
C SER A 79 -9.94 -3.05 5.78
N TYR A 80 -10.34 -2.12 4.91
CA TYR A 80 -10.53 -2.36 3.48
C TYR A 80 -9.58 -1.51 2.65
N VAL A 81 -9.01 -2.10 1.58
CA VAL A 81 -8.09 -1.39 0.66
C VAL A 81 -8.84 -1.05 -0.62
N ILE A 82 -9.03 0.25 -0.88
CA ILE A 82 -9.57 0.72 -2.17
C ILE A 82 -8.41 0.75 -3.18
N PRO A 83 -8.54 0.04 -4.32
CA PRO A 83 -7.48 -0.04 -5.33
C PRO A 83 -7.14 1.30 -5.98
N ALA A 84 -5.87 1.50 -6.34
CA ALA A 84 -5.37 2.74 -6.92
C ALA A 84 -6.06 3.14 -8.24
N ASP A 85 -6.56 2.18 -9.03
CA ASP A 85 -7.32 2.45 -10.25
C ASP A 85 -8.67 3.11 -9.95
N ILE A 86 -9.31 2.74 -8.84
CA ILE A 86 -10.54 3.36 -8.37
C ILE A 86 -10.27 4.75 -7.83
N VAL A 87 -9.24 4.89 -6.96
CA VAL A 87 -8.85 6.19 -6.40
C VAL A 87 -8.55 7.19 -7.51
N SER A 88 -7.65 6.85 -8.43
CA SER A 88 -7.30 7.73 -9.55
C SER A 88 -8.49 7.98 -10.49
N GLY A 89 -9.33 6.97 -10.72
CA GLY A 89 -10.52 7.09 -11.56
C GLY A 89 -11.57 8.05 -11.01
N LEU A 90 -11.78 8.06 -9.70
CA LEU A 90 -12.67 9.01 -9.01
C LEU A 90 -12.14 10.46 -9.11
N GLY A 91 -10.83 10.62 -9.16
CA GLY A 91 -10.15 11.91 -9.33
C GLY A 91 -9.83 12.27 -10.79
N GLU A 92 -10.49 11.65 -11.77
CA GLU A 92 -10.27 11.89 -13.20
C GLU A 92 -8.80 11.73 -13.65
N GLY A 93 -8.12 10.73 -13.09
CA GLY A 93 -6.71 10.44 -13.30
C GLY A 93 -5.78 11.02 -12.24
N ASN A 94 -6.28 11.86 -11.35
CA ASN A 94 -5.52 12.46 -10.27
C ASN A 94 -5.79 11.74 -8.92
N THR A 95 -4.79 11.06 -8.39
CA THR A 95 -4.91 10.31 -7.12
C THR A 95 -5.25 11.22 -5.94
N LEU A 96 -4.70 12.44 -5.87
CA LEU A 96 -4.99 13.36 -4.77
C LEU A 96 -6.44 13.83 -4.80
N ALA A 97 -6.96 14.17 -5.99
CA ALA A 97 -8.37 14.50 -6.14
C ALA A 97 -9.27 13.30 -5.80
N GLY A 98 -8.87 12.09 -6.19
CA GLY A 98 -9.57 10.86 -5.83
C GLY A 98 -9.61 10.61 -4.33
N ASN A 99 -8.53 10.85 -3.62
CA ASN A 99 -8.49 10.78 -2.16
C ASN A 99 -9.49 11.74 -1.51
N ASP A 100 -9.57 12.99 -2.02
CA ASP A 100 -10.53 14.00 -1.53
C ASP A 100 -11.99 13.55 -1.77
N VAL A 101 -12.26 12.86 -2.88
CA VAL A 101 -13.58 12.28 -3.18
C VAL A 101 -13.93 11.19 -2.20
N ILE A 102 -13.02 10.22 -1.98
CA ILE A 102 -13.20 9.10 -1.05
C ILE A 102 -13.42 9.64 0.36
N GLN A 103 -12.63 10.60 0.79
CA GLN A 103 -12.76 11.20 2.12
C GLN A 103 -14.14 11.83 2.33
N ARG A 104 -14.67 12.56 1.33
CA ARG A 104 -16.01 13.12 1.40
C ARG A 104 -17.13 12.09 1.35
N MET A 105 -16.90 10.95 0.70
CA MET A 105 -17.91 9.90 0.57
C MET A 105 -18.06 9.05 1.83
N PHE A 106 -16.96 8.70 2.47
CA PHE A 106 -16.94 7.73 3.55
C PHE A 106 -16.74 8.33 4.94
N PHE A 107 -16.20 9.55 5.01
CA PHE A 107 -15.94 10.22 6.27
C PHE A 107 -16.79 11.49 6.31
N HIS A 108 -18.01 11.42 6.80
CA HIS A 108 -19.04 12.47 6.83
C HIS A 108 -18.64 13.81 7.48
N GLU A 109 -17.42 13.95 7.91
CA GLU A 109 -16.90 15.26 8.23
C GLU A 109 -16.49 15.97 6.94
N ALA A 110 -17.30 16.94 6.53
CA ALA A 110 -16.85 18.11 5.83
C ALA A 110 -15.81 18.82 6.70
N SER A 111 -14.69 18.18 6.97
CA SER A 111 -13.49 18.90 7.30
C SER A 111 -13.02 19.50 6.00
N PRO A 112 -13.29 20.82 5.74
CA PRO A 112 -12.48 21.48 4.77
C PRO A 112 -11.07 21.28 5.31
N LEU A 113 -10.28 20.45 4.65
CA LEU A 113 -8.84 20.60 4.70
C LEU A 113 -8.61 22.04 4.30
N LYS A 114 -8.61 22.93 5.26
CA LYS A 114 -8.15 24.30 5.10
C LYS A 114 -6.69 24.11 4.72
N ARG A 115 -6.48 24.00 3.40
CA ARG A 115 -5.15 24.12 2.82
C ARG A 115 -4.65 25.48 3.27
N ALA A 116 -3.86 25.47 4.32
CA ALA A 116 -3.00 26.61 4.59
C ALA A 116 -2.25 26.83 3.27
N LYS A 117 -2.33 28.04 2.72
CA LYS A 117 -1.65 28.42 1.49
C LYS A 117 -0.23 27.86 1.50
N GLY A 118 0.08 26.89 0.60
CA GLY A 118 1.41 26.29 0.46
C GLY A 118 1.80 25.25 1.53
N GLY A 119 0.89 24.75 2.34
CA GLY A 119 1.18 23.83 3.43
C GLY A 119 0.66 22.43 3.22
N ARG A 120 1.42 21.47 3.69
CA ARG A 120 1.02 20.09 3.96
C ARG A 120 -0.24 20.07 4.83
N SER A 121 -1.10 19.06 4.69
CA SER A 121 -2.32 18.95 5.48
C SER A 121 -1.97 19.04 6.99
N LEU A 122 -2.90 19.55 7.81
CA LEU A 122 -2.71 19.62 9.27
C LEU A 122 -2.44 18.23 9.87
N MET A 123 -2.94 17.17 9.24
CA MET A 123 -2.70 15.78 9.58
C MET A 123 -1.25 15.37 9.29
N GLU A 124 -0.72 15.76 8.14
CA GLU A 124 0.68 15.53 7.76
C GLU A 124 1.66 16.26 8.69
N LYS A 125 1.27 17.47 9.17
CA LYS A 125 2.04 18.27 10.11
C LYS A 125 2.03 17.73 11.53
N LYS A 126 0.93 17.09 11.96
CA LYS A 126 0.73 16.62 13.34
C LYS A 126 1.26 15.21 13.57
N TYR A 127 1.27 14.36 12.56
CA TYR A 127 1.49 12.92 12.72
C TYR A 127 2.61 12.35 11.81
N GLY A 128 3.32 13.18 11.05
CA GLY A 128 4.28 12.68 10.09
C GLY A 128 3.60 11.94 8.96
N ILE A 129 4.19 10.89 8.44
CA ILE A 129 3.62 10.00 7.43
C ILE A 129 2.33 9.36 7.98
N ASN A 130 1.19 9.59 7.34
CA ASN A 130 -0.15 8.99 7.53
C ASN A 130 -0.25 7.76 8.47
N GLY A 131 0.20 7.87 9.70
CA GLY A 131 0.16 6.79 10.67
C GLY A 131 -0.32 7.32 12.02
N TYR A 132 -1.32 6.65 12.58
CA TYR A 132 -1.81 6.94 13.92
C TYR A 132 -1.16 5.99 14.91
N TYR A 133 -0.70 6.53 16.06
CA TYR A 133 -0.36 5.71 17.21
C TYR A 133 -1.66 5.45 17.99
N HIS A 134 -2.20 4.25 17.88
CA HIS A 134 -3.35 3.84 18.65
C HIS A 134 -2.93 2.93 19.83
N ASN A 135 -3.44 3.24 21.02
CA ASN A 135 -3.46 2.33 22.17
C ASN A 135 -4.64 1.33 22.05
N ASP A 136 -4.91 0.88 20.84
CA ASP A 136 -6.04 0.00 20.58
C ASP A 136 -5.66 -1.46 20.76
N THR A 137 -6.56 -2.25 21.31
CA THR A 137 -6.44 -3.70 21.49
C THR A 137 -6.73 -4.49 20.21
N ARG A 138 -7.14 -3.82 19.13
CA ARG A 138 -7.44 -4.47 17.84
C ARG A 138 -6.21 -5.14 17.24
N LYS A 139 -6.44 -6.28 16.62
CA LYS A 139 -5.37 -7.04 15.95
C LYS A 139 -4.81 -6.25 14.78
N ILE A 140 -3.50 -6.01 14.80
CA ILE A 140 -2.75 -5.41 13.70
C ILE A 140 -2.27 -6.51 12.76
N VAL A 141 -2.50 -6.34 11.46
CA VAL A 141 -2.12 -7.30 10.42
C VAL A 141 -1.18 -6.64 9.40
N PRO A 142 -0.17 -7.37 8.90
CA PRO A 142 0.67 -6.88 7.82
C PRO A 142 -0.10 -6.92 6.51
N CYS A 143 0.03 -5.87 5.71
CA CYS A 143 -0.54 -5.74 4.38
C CYS A 143 0.52 -5.26 3.40
N ILE A 144 0.45 -5.69 2.15
CA ILE A 144 1.31 -5.19 1.07
C ILE A 144 0.43 -4.42 0.11
N VAL A 145 0.76 -3.15 -0.11
CA VAL A 145 -0.06 -2.22 -0.90
C VAL A 145 0.76 -1.54 -1.99
N ALA A 146 0.06 -0.90 -2.93
CA ALA A 146 0.63 -0.03 -3.94
C ALA A 146 0.50 1.45 -3.55
N GLY A 147 1.33 2.30 -4.14
CA GLY A 147 1.12 3.74 -4.06
C GLY A 147 -0.18 4.15 -4.74
N GLY A 148 -0.91 5.08 -4.12
CA GLY A 148 -2.18 5.58 -4.64
C GLY A 148 -3.42 4.79 -4.21
N GLU A 149 -3.28 3.78 -3.38
CA GLU A 149 -4.39 3.09 -2.72
C GLU A 149 -4.90 3.88 -1.50
N TYR A 150 -6.09 3.54 -1.03
CA TYR A 150 -6.71 4.17 0.12
C TYR A 150 -7.18 3.12 1.13
N ILE A 151 -6.79 3.27 2.41
CA ILE A 151 -7.17 2.36 3.49
C ILE A 151 -8.39 2.92 4.20
N ILE A 152 -9.49 2.17 4.18
CA ILE A 152 -10.68 2.43 4.97
C ILE A 152 -10.52 1.71 6.31
N PRO A 153 -10.59 2.40 7.45
CA PRO A 153 -10.48 1.79 8.77
C PRO A 153 -11.68 0.91 9.10
N PRO A 154 -11.51 -0.09 9.99
CA PRO A 154 -12.55 -1.07 10.30
C PRO A 154 -13.83 -0.44 10.86
N GLU A 155 -13.75 0.67 11.58
CA GLU A 155 -14.93 1.39 12.10
C GLU A 155 -15.82 1.87 10.97
N THR A 156 -15.23 2.45 9.92
CA THR A 156 -15.97 2.92 8.76
C THR A 156 -16.53 1.75 7.96
N VAL A 157 -15.81 0.61 7.90
CA VAL A 157 -16.31 -0.61 7.27
C VAL A 157 -17.52 -1.15 8.02
N GLU A 158 -17.45 -1.22 9.34
CA GLU A 158 -18.54 -1.66 10.21
C GLU A 158 -19.75 -0.73 10.12
N GLU A 159 -19.52 0.60 10.11
CA GLU A 159 -20.57 1.60 9.93
C GLU A 159 -21.30 1.44 8.59
N LEU A 160 -20.57 1.18 7.50
CA LEU A 160 -21.15 0.92 6.17
C LEU A 160 -21.96 -0.37 6.10
N GLY A 161 -21.74 -1.29 7.02
CA GLY A 161 -22.47 -2.54 7.16
C GLY A 161 -23.54 -2.52 8.25
N ASP A 162 -23.92 -1.33 8.77
CA ASP A 162 -24.87 -1.21 9.87
C ASP A 162 -24.49 -2.04 11.13
N GLY A 163 -23.19 -2.10 11.42
CA GLY A 163 -22.63 -2.88 12.52
C GLY A 163 -22.16 -4.29 12.12
N ASP A 164 -22.28 -4.68 10.85
CA ASP A 164 -21.77 -5.94 10.32
C ASP A 164 -20.56 -5.72 9.42
N MET A 165 -19.40 -6.25 9.85
CA MET A 165 -18.14 -6.13 9.13
C MET A 165 -18.17 -6.79 7.76
N ASP A 166 -18.81 -7.96 7.63
CA ASP A 166 -18.90 -8.70 6.36
C ASP A 166 -19.82 -7.98 5.37
N ALA A 167 -20.93 -7.41 5.85
CA ALA A 167 -21.80 -6.56 5.05
C ALA A 167 -21.08 -5.28 4.59
N GLY A 168 -20.28 -4.66 5.46
CA GLY A 168 -19.47 -3.51 5.10
C GLY A 168 -18.43 -3.82 4.02
N HIS A 169 -17.72 -4.93 4.13
CA HIS A 169 -16.81 -5.40 3.09
C HIS A 169 -17.55 -5.68 1.77
N ALA A 170 -18.71 -6.31 1.81
CA ALA A 170 -19.52 -6.58 0.62
C ALA A 170 -20.00 -5.28 -0.06
N ALA A 171 -20.37 -4.26 0.72
CA ALA A 171 -20.75 -2.95 0.23
C ALA A 171 -19.59 -2.24 -0.49
N LEU A 172 -18.38 -2.26 0.10
CA LEU A 172 -17.18 -1.70 -0.51
C LEU A 172 -16.75 -2.46 -1.77
N ASP A 173 -16.86 -3.77 -1.79
CA ASP A 173 -16.66 -4.59 -2.98
C ASP A 173 -17.64 -4.23 -4.12
N ALA A 174 -18.91 -4.04 -3.79
CA ALA A 174 -19.93 -3.61 -4.75
C ALA A 174 -19.62 -2.20 -5.27
N PHE A 175 -19.19 -1.30 -4.41
CA PHE A 175 -18.73 0.05 -4.77
C PHE A 175 -17.56 -0.01 -5.76
N VAL A 176 -16.51 -0.77 -5.47
CA VAL A 176 -15.33 -0.94 -6.34
C VAL A 176 -15.75 -1.49 -7.71
N ARG A 177 -16.56 -2.56 -7.74
CA ARG A 177 -17.05 -3.17 -8.99
C ARG A 177 -17.90 -2.20 -9.81
N SER A 178 -18.83 -1.49 -9.19
CA SER A 178 -19.71 -0.54 -9.88
C SER A 178 -18.93 0.67 -10.42
N THR A 179 -18.02 1.21 -9.64
CA THR A 179 -17.16 2.32 -10.04
C THR A 179 -16.26 1.93 -11.20
N ARG A 180 -15.62 0.76 -11.14
CA ARG A 180 -14.78 0.24 -12.24
C ARG A 180 -15.59 0.05 -13.54
N LYS A 181 -16.84 -0.43 -13.43
CA LYS A 181 -17.76 -0.54 -14.58
C LYS A 181 -18.06 0.83 -15.19
N LYS A 182 -18.39 1.83 -14.36
CA LYS A 182 -18.67 3.21 -14.82
C LYS A 182 -17.44 3.84 -15.49
N LEU A 183 -16.25 3.66 -14.91
CA LEU A 183 -15.00 4.17 -15.48
C LEU A 183 -14.69 3.55 -16.85
N ARG A 184 -14.86 2.24 -17.00
CA ARG A 184 -14.71 1.57 -18.29
C ARG A 184 -15.69 2.08 -19.34
N GLN A 185 -16.95 2.31 -18.96
CA GLN A 185 -17.97 2.86 -19.84
C GLN A 185 -17.64 4.32 -20.25
N LYS A 186 -17.09 5.12 -19.33
CA LYS A 186 -16.63 6.49 -19.63
C LYS A 186 -15.46 6.46 -20.63
N LEU A 187 -14.48 5.58 -20.41
CA LEU A 187 -13.32 5.42 -21.29
C LEU A 187 -13.71 4.94 -22.69
N ALA A 188 -14.67 4.01 -22.79
CA ALA A 188 -15.14 3.49 -24.08
C ALA A 188 -15.88 4.54 -24.95
N LYS A 189 -16.32 5.65 -24.35
CA LYS A 189 -16.97 6.77 -25.05
C LYS A 189 -16.00 7.87 -25.50
N LEU A 190 -14.72 7.77 -25.12
CA LEU A 190 -13.72 8.74 -25.55
C LEU A 190 -13.45 8.57 -27.05
N PRO A 191 -13.28 9.67 -27.80
CA PRO A 191 -12.87 9.59 -29.20
C PRO A 191 -11.52 8.91 -29.31
N GLY A 192 -11.33 8.13 -30.37
CA GLY A 192 -10.03 7.54 -30.69
C GLY A 192 -8.96 8.61 -30.91
N PRO A 193 -7.66 8.22 -30.90
CA PRO A 193 -6.60 9.15 -31.23
C PRO A 193 -6.81 9.73 -32.61
N ALA A 194 -6.60 11.04 -32.75
CA ALA A 194 -6.65 11.70 -34.07
C ALA A 194 -5.63 11.01 -34.99
N GLN A 195 -6.10 10.49 -36.12
CA GLN A 195 -5.21 10.00 -37.17
C GLN A 195 -4.65 11.22 -37.89
N ASN A 196 -3.35 11.47 -37.72
CA ASN A 196 -2.60 12.45 -38.52
C ASN A 196 -2.18 11.84 -39.84
#